data_6e9918bfb4f98ef92c88015b4d2839e8
#
_entry.id   6e9918bfb4f98ef92c88015b4d2839e8
#
_cell.length_a   1.000
_cell.length_b   1.000
_cell.length_c   1.000
_cell.angle_alpha   90.00
_cell.angle_beta   90.00
_cell.angle_gamma   90.00
#
_symmetry.space_group_name_H-M   'P 1'
#
loop_
_entity.id
_entity.type
_entity.pdbx_description
1 polymer ?
#
loop_
_entity_poly.entity_id
_entity_poly.type
_entity_poly.pdbx_seq_one_letter_code
_entity_poly.pdbx_strand_id
1 'polypeptide(L)'
;FLRAAGFIGCEPSECVVIEDSINGIKAGYAAGMKVIHIPDTIEINDDIRRLTSVVCHSLSDVPDIIDTWNEGKVADVEGYYENAKINRVYVDRVHVKKAFAEYTAAYNADDTKIKLKIDHTYRVAALCERIAKAAGMCAYDVELAWLSGMLHDVGRFEQIKRYNTFSDADSVDHAKFGADLLFKDGLISTFLNGMVKCTGYKPGA
;
A
#
# COMPACT_ATOMS: atom_id res chain seq x y z
N PHE A 1 -25.29 -1.66 -13.73
CA PHE A 1 -24.61 -2.93 -13.98
C PHE A 1 -25.38 -3.83 -14.96
N LEU A 2 -26.73 -4.07 -14.82
CA LEU A 2 -27.51 -4.90 -15.75
C LEU A 2 -27.41 -4.46 -17.21
N ARG A 3 -27.43 -3.14 -17.48
CA ARG A 3 -27.23 -2.62 -18.85
C ARG A 3 -25.83 -2.91 -19.39
N ALA A 4 -24.81 -2.90 -18.56
CA ALA A 4 -23.44 -3.25 -18.97
C ALA A 4 -23.34 -4.73 -19.32
N ALA A 5 -23.87 -5.62 -18.47
CA ALA A 5 -23.92 -7.06 -18.75
C ALA A 5 -24.67 -7.35 -20.08
N GLY A 6 -25.84 -6.75 -20.27
CA GLY A 6 -26.57 -6.89 -21.52
C GLY A 6 -25.85 -6.34 -22.74
N PHE A 7 -25.05 -5.27 -22.59
CA PHE A 7 -24.26 -4.72 -23.69
C PHE A 7 -23.11 -5.65 -24.12
N ILE A 8 -22.47 -6.34 -23.18
CA ILE A 8 -21.39 -7.30 -23.46
C ILE A 8 -21.91 -8.72 -23.73
N GLY A 9 -23.25 -8.94 -23.65
CA GLY A 9 -23.87 -10.23 -23.93
C GLY A 9 -23.61 -11.32 -22.88
N CYS A 10 -23.35 -10.94 -21.61
CA CYS A 10 -23.11 -11.86 -20.50
C CYS A 10 -24.32 -11.89 -19.55
N GLU A 11 -24.56 -13.05 -18.94
CA GLU A 11 -25.53 -13.14 -17.84
C GLU A 11 -24.96 -12.43 -16.60
N PRO A 12 -25.80 -11.74 -15.79
CA PRO A 12 -25.33 -11.08 -14.59
C PRO A 12 -24.55 -11.98 -13.62
N SER A 13 -24.92 -13.25 -13.52
CA SER A 13 -24.22 -14.26 -12.70
C SER A 13 -22.79 -14.59 -13.16
N GLU A 14 -22.48 -14.26 -14.40
CA GLU A 14 -21.14 -14.41 -15.00
C GLU A 14 -20.28 -13.15 -14.88
N CYS A 15 -20.89 -12.07 -14.35
CA CYS A 15 -20.23 -10.78 -14.21
C CYS A 15 -19.70 -10.57 -12.78
N VAL A 16 -18.60 -9.84 -12.71
CA VAL A 16 -18.01 -9.38 -11.45
C VAL A 16 -18.07 -7.86 -11.39
N VAL A 17 -18.53 -7.34 -10.28
CA VAL A 17 -18.51 -5.90 -9.97
C VAL A 17 -17.38 -5.65 -8.97
N ILE A 18 -16.51 -4.70 -9.26
CA ILE A 18 -15.45 -4.23 -8.37
C ILE A 18 -15.87 -2.85 -7.90
N GLU A 19 -16.03 -2.68 -6.58
CA GLU A 19 -16.62 -1.48 -6.00
C GLU A 19 -15.98 -1.07 -4.67
N ASP A 20 -15.95 0.24 -4.45
CA ASP A 20 -15.48 0.88 -3.22
C ASP A 20 -16.66 1.50 -2.42
N SER A 21 -17.80 1.71 -3.07
CA SER A 21 -18.94 2.42 -2.51
C SER A 21 -20.07 1.50 -2.05
N ILE A 22 -20.76 1.89 -0.95
CA ILE A 22 -21.93 1.18 -0.43
C ILE A 22 -23.03 1.06 -1.48
N ASN A 23 -23.25 2.11 -2.26
CA ASN A 23 -24.30 2.13 -3.27
C ASN A 23 -23.97 1.21 -4.45
N GLY A 24 -22.72 1.16 -4.87
CA GLY A 24 -22.25 0.26 -5.90
C GLY A 24 -22.32 -1.21 -5.46
N ILE A 25 -21.92 -1.51 -4.21
CA ILE A 25 -22.07 -2.85 -3.62
C ILE A 25 -23.53 -3.31 -3.66
N LYS A 26 -24.45 -2.47 -3.16
CA LYS A 26 -25.90 -2.78 -3.19
C LYS A 26 -26.42 -2.99 -4.60
N ALA A 27 -26.00 -2.16 -5.55
CA ALA A 27 -26.42 -2.25 -6.95
C ALA A 27 -25.88 -3.51 -7.64
N GLY A 28 -24.62 -3.87 -7.39
CA GLY A 28 -24.00 -5.11 -7.90
C GLY A 28 -24.70 -6.36 -7.35
N TYR A 29 -24.92 -6.40 -6.05
CA TYR A 29 -25.65 -7.48 -5.40
C TYR A 29 -27.09 -7.62 -5.91
N ALA A 30 -27.84 -6.50 -6.00
CA ALA A 30 -29.20 -6.48 -6.52
C ALA A 30 -29.29 -6.89 -8.01
N ALA A 31 -28.20 -6.72 -8.77
CA ALA A 31 -28.09 -7.19 -10.14
C ALA A 31 -27.78 -8.70 -10.24
N GLY A 32 -27.57 -9.41 -9.13
CA GLY A 32 -27.20 -10.82 -9.13
C GLY A 32 -25.76 -11.10 -9.57
N MET A 33 -24.90 -10.10 -9.46
CA MET A 33 -23.48 -10.20 -9.81
C MET A 33 -22.64 -10.55 -8.60
N LYS A 34 -21.46 -11.13 -8.82
CA LYS A 34 -20.43 -11.24 -7.77
C LYS A 34 -19.86 -9.85 -7.49
N VAL A 35 -19.74 -9.48 -6.22
CA VAL A 35 -19.23 -8.18 -5.81
C VAL A 35 -17.91 -8.34 -5.08
N ILE A 36 -16.86 -7.77 -5.64
CA ILE A 36 -15.56 -7.58 -4.96
C ILE A 36 -15.55 -6.16 -4.42
N HIS A 37 -15.45 -6.03 -3.09
CA HIS A 37 -15.31 -4.74 -2.45
C HIS A 37 -13.82 -4.44 -2.20
N ILE A 38 -13.38 -3.27 -2.65
CA ILE A 38 -12.05 -2.74 -2.35
C ILE A 38 -12.25 -1.49 -1.50
N PRO A 39 -12.06 -1.56 -0.16
CA PRO A 39 -12.23 -0.41 0.70
C PRO A 39 -11.28 0.73 0.33
N ASP A 40 -11.83 1.93 0.15
CA ASP A 40 -11.06 3.16 0.02
C ASP A 40 -11.20 3.98 1.33
N THR A 41 -12.20 4.84 1.40
CA THR A 41 -12.39 5.78 2.52
C THR A 41 -13.55 5.40 3.44
N ILE A 42 -14.39 4.46 3.05
CA ILE A 42 -15.62 4.11 3.76
C ILE A 42 -15.51 2.68 4.31
N GLU A 43 -15.59 2.56 5.64
CA GLU A 43 -15.78 1.26 6.28
C GLU A 43 -17.20 0.76 6.06
N ILE A 44 -17.34 -0.50 5.65
CA ILE A 44 -18.63 -1.16 5.52
C ILE A 44 -18.97 -1.87 6.83
N ASN A 45 -20.25 -1.76 7.24
CA ASN A 45 -20.78 -2.55 8.35
C ASN A 45 -21.08 -3.99 7.90
N ASP A 46 -21.43 -4.86 8.86
CA ASP A 46 -21.70 -6.27 8.61
C ASP A 46 -22.85 -6.49 7.61
N ASP A 47 -23.86 -5.62 7.58
CA ASP A 47 -24.98 -5.76 6.64
C ASP A 47 -24.56 -5.52 5.20
N ILE A 48 -23.69 -4.55 4.96
CA ILE A 48 -23.11 -4.28 3.64
C ILE A 48 -22.10 -5.35 3.27
N ARG A 49 -21.32 -5.82 4.24
CA ARG A 49 -20.32 -6.89 4.03
C ARG A 49 -20.97 -8.19 3.53
N ARG A 50 -22.15 -8.54 4.03
CA ARG A 50 -22.92 -9.71 3.56
C ARG A 50 -23.39 -9.63 2.10
N LEU A 51 -23.37 -8.44 1.51
CA LEU A 51 -23.69 -8.23 0.10
C LEU A 51 -22.47 -8.37 -0.82
N THR A 52 -21.28 -8.51 -0.26
CA THR A 52 -20.05 -8.69 -1.02
C THR A 52 -19.70 -10.18 -1.11
N SER A 53 -19.19 -10.60 -2.26
CA SER A 53 -18.66 -11.95 -2.45
C SER A 53 -17.26 -12.06 -1.84
N VAL A 54 -16.47 -11.01 -1.95
CA VAL A 54 -15.12 -10.88 -1.38
C VAL A 54 -14.84 -9.42 -1.05
N VAL A 55 -14.07 -9.19 0.01
CA VAL A 55 -13.46 -7.88 0.30
C VAL A 55 -11.96 -8.05 0.16
N CYS A 56 -11.30 -7.27 -0.68
CA CYS A 56 -9.84 -7.30 -0.85
C CYS A 56 -9.25 -5.89 -0.68
N HIS A 57 -7.96 -5.81 -0.47
CA HIS A 57 -7.30 -4.56 -0.13
C HIS A 57 -6.73 -3.82 -1.35
N SER A 58 -6.64 -4.49 -2.50
CA SER A 58 -6.01 -3.94 -3.68
C SER A 58 -6.63 -4.51 -4.96
N LEU A 59 -6.65 -3.69 -6.01
CA LEU A 59 -6.97 -4.16 -7.37
C LEU A 59 -6.04 -5.27 -7.85
N SER A 60 -4.80 -5.33 -7.34
CA SER A 60 -3.85 -6.40 -7.67
C SER A 60 -4.26 -7.79 -7.17
N ASP A 61 -5.19 -7.86 -6.20
CA ASP A 61 -5.69 -9.12 -5.66
C ASP A 61 -6.82 -9.72 -6.54
N VAL A 62 -7.44 -8.90 -7.38
CA VAL A 62 -8.61 -9.28 -8.18
C VAL A 62 -8.35 -10.41 -9.18
N PRO A 63 -7.23 -10.45 -9.91
CA PRO A 63 -6.94 -11.56 -10.84
C PRO A 63 -6.94 -12.93 -10.14
N ASP A 64 -6.27 -13.05 -8.99
CA ASP A 64 -6.19 -14.30 -8.23
C ASP A 64 -7.55 -14.76 -7.71
N ILE A 65 -8.43 -13.81 -7.35
CA ILE A 65 -9.81 -14.08 -6.94
C ILE A 65 -10.62 -14.64 -8.12
N ILE A 66 -10.51 -14.00 -9.28
CA ILE A 66 -11.22 -14.42 -10.49
C ILE A 66 -10.73 -15.81 -10.92
N ASP A 67 -9.43 -16.06 -10.89
CA ASP A 67 -8.85 -17.37 -11.26
C ASP A 67 -9.35 -18.45 -10.29
N THR A 68 -9.39 -18.17 -8.99
CA THR A 68 -9.95 -19.09 -7.99
C THR A 68 -11.41 -19.43 -8.27
N TRP A 69 -12.23 -18.44 -8.66
CA TRP A 69 -13.62 -18.68 -9.04
C TRP A 69 -13.78 -19.46 -10.34
N ASN A 70 -12.91 -19.22 -11.33
CA ASN A 70 -12.90 -19.95 -12.60
C ASN A 70 -12.51 -21.41 -12.43
N GLU A 71 -11.69 -21.73 -11.43
CA GLU A 71 -11.35 -23.10 -11.06
C GLU A 71 -12.44 -23.83 -10.29
N GLY A 72 -13.61 -23.20 -10.06
CA GLY A 72 -14.72 -23.76 -9.30
C GLY A 72 -14.44 -23.87 -7.80
N LYS A 73 -13.40 -23.23 -7.31
CA LYS A 73 -13.07 -23.12 -5.89
C LYS A 73 -13.88 -21.97 -5.32
N VAL A 74 -14.48 -22.17 -4.14
CA VAL A 74 -15.06 -21.07 -3.36
C VAL A 74 -13.86 -20.25 -2.86
N ALA A 75 -13.76 -19.00 -3.28
CA ALA A 75 -12.90 -18.06 -2.58
C ALA A 75 -13.53 -17.89 -1.18
N ASP A 76 -13.05 -18.66 -0.22
CA ASP A 76 -13.48 -18.54 1.15
C ASP A 76 -13.07 -17.16 1.66
N VAL A 77 -14.05 -16.34 2.01
CA VAL A 77 -13.85 -14.96 2.43
C VAL A 77 -12.90 -14.92 3.63
N GLU A 78 -12.97 -15.87 4.55
CA GLU A 78 -12.05 -16.00 5.68
C GLU A 78 -10.67 -16.50 5.25
N GLY A 79 -10.59 -17.51 4.38
CA GLY A 79 -9.34 -18.02 3.85
C GLY A 79 -8.61 -17.04 2.94
N TYR A 80 -9.34 -16.18 2.20
CA TYR A 80 -8.73 -15.15 1.39
C TYR A 80 -8.12 -14.02 2.22
N TYR A 81 -8.76 -13.63 3.32
CA TYR A 81 -8.16 -12.69 4.29
C TYR A 81 -6.90 -13.28 4.94
N GLU A 82 -6.87 -14.56 5.22
CA GLU A 82 -5.68 -15.25 5.71
C GLU A 82 -4.61 -15.35 4.63
N ASN A 83 -4.98 -15.67 3.40
CA ASN A 83 -4.06 -15.73 2.26
C ASN A 83 -3.60 -14.35 1.78
N ALA A 84 -4.44 -13.32 1.82
CA ALA A 84 -4.04 -11.92 1.58
C ALA A 84 -3.07 -11.41 2.66
N LYS A 85 -3.17 -11.90 3.91
CA LYS A 85 -2.13 -11.71 4.93
C LYS A 85 -0.80 -12.37 4.56
N ILE A 86 -0.81 -13.44 3.78
CA ILE A 86 0.38 -14.20 3.36
C ILE A 86 1.26 -13.41 2.38
N ASN A 87 0.70 -12.52 1.59
CA ASN A 87 1.45 -11.69 0.63
C ASN A 87 1.78 -10.27 1.15
N ARG A 88 1.44 -9.96 2.41
CA ARG A 88 1.80 -8.67 2.99
C ARG A 88 3.29 -8.64 3.31
N VAL A 89 3.96 -7.64 2.77
CA VAL A 89 5.35 -7.35 3.13
C VAL A 89 5.34 -6.76 4.53
N TYR A 90 5.90 -7.49 5.51
CA TYR A 90 6.08 -6.93 6.85
C TYR A 90 7.16 -5.87 6.82
N VAL A 91 6.85 -4.66 7.29
CA VAL A 91 7.82 -3.58 7.41
C VAL A 91 8.69 -3.81 8.64
N ASP A 92 9.92 -4.29 8.44
CA ASP A 92 10.91 -4.35 9.50
C ASP A 92 11.48 -2.95 9.78
N ARG A 93 10.90 -2.25 10.75
CA ARG A 93 11.32 -0.90 11.13
C ARG A 93 12.76 -0.84 11.63
N VAL A 94 13.28 -1.92 12.22
CA VAL A 94 14.67 -1.98 12.69
C VAL A 94 15.61 -1.99 11.49
N HIS A 95 15.30 -2.85 10.50
CA HIS A 95 16.05 -2.90 9.26
C HIS A 95 15.97 -1.57 8.49
N VAL A 96 14.77 -1.00 8.30
CA VAL A 96 14.60 0.28 7.59
C VAL A 96 15.39 1.40 8.26
N LYS A 97 15.36 1.52 9.58
CA LYS A 97 16.14 2.54 10.31
C LYS A 97 17.64 2.33 10.15
N LYS A 98 18.09 1.08 10.19
CA LYS A 98 19.50 0.73 9.98
C LYS A 98 19.93 1.08 8.55
N ALA A 99 19.17 0.65 7.54
CA ALA A 99 19.43 0.97 6.13
C ALA A 99 19.45 2.49 5.88
N PHE A 100 18.52 3.24 6.52
CA PHE A 100 18.50 4.69 6.43
C PHE A 100 19.73 5.33 7.08
N ALA A 101 20.17 4.84 8.23
CA ALA A 101 21.37 5.33 8.87
C ALA A 101 22.63 5.04 8.01
N GLU A 102 22.72 3.85 7.40
CA GLU A 102 23.81 3.47 6.47
C GLU A 102 23.78 4.35 5.21
N TYR A 103 22.58 4.58 4.64
CA TYR A 103 22.40 5.47 3.50
C TYR A 103 22.86 6.90 3.81
N THR A 104 22.45 7.45 4.95
CA THR A 104 22.79 8.83 5.34
C THR A 104 24.25 8.99 5.77
N ALA A 105 24.90 7.92 6.23
CA ALA A 105 26.34 7.94 6.58
C ALA A 105 27.26 8.18 5.37
N ALA A 106 26.77 7.98 4.14
CA ALA A 106 27.51 8.32 2.92
C ALA A 106 27.58 9.84 2.64
N TYR A 107 26.89 10.64 3.45
CA TYR A 107 26.85 12.10 3.34
C TYR A 107 27.59 12.73 4.52
N ASN A 108 27.98 14.03 4.36
CA ASN A 108 28.74 14.72 5.41
C ASN A 108 27.92 14.84 6.71
N ALA A 109 28.30 14.08 7.73
CA ALA A 109 27.62 14.06 9.03
C ALA A 109 27.72 15.40 9.79
N ASP A 110 28.68 16.25 9.47
CA ASP A 110 28.86 17.57 10.10
C ASP A 110 28.02 18.66 9.42
N ASP A 111 27.47 18.39 8.23
CA ASP A 111 26.59 19.33 7.53
C ASP A 111 25.27 19.45 8.29
N THR A 112 25.00 20.68 8.74
CA THR A 112 23.77 21.01 9.48
C THR A 112 22.49 20.75 8.65
N LYS A 113 22.56 20.86 7.33
CA LYS A 113 21.45 20.57 6.42
C LYS A 113 21.14 19.08 6.39
N ILE A 114 22.18 18.23 6.39
CA ILE A 114 22.03 16.77 6.46
C ILE A 114 21.41 16.36 7.79
N LYS A 115 21.93 16.86 8.94
CA LYS A 115 21.36 16.60 10.25
C LYS A 115 19.88 17.00 10.33
N LEU A 116 19.56 18.21 9.84
CA LEU A 116 18.17 18.71 9.81
C LEU A 116 17.26 17.76 9.03
N LYS A 117 17.72 17.22 7.91
CA LYS A 117 16.93 16.29 7.08
C LYS A 117 16.78 14.92 7.70
N ILE A 118 17.77 14.41 8.39
CA ILE A 118 17.66 13.16 9.16
C ILE A 118 16.56 13.31 10.24
N ASP A 119 16.64 14.38 11.06
CA ASP A 119 15.65 14.65 12.10
C ASP A 119 14.24 14.89 11.52
N HIS A 120 14.15 15.60 10.39
CA HIS A 120 12.91 15.82 9.67
C HIS A 120 12.28 14.49 9.24
N THR A 121 13.05 13.61 8.63
CA THR A 121 12.58 12.30 8.13
C THR A 121 11.95 11.47 9.26
N TYR A 122 12.60 11.35 10.41
CA TYR A 122 12.04 10.62 11.55
C TYR A 122 10.76 11.26 12.09
N ARG A 123 10.69 12.62 12.15
CA ARG A 123 9.47 13.33 12.58
C ARG A 123 8.32 13.12 11.59
N VAL A 124 8.59 13.18 10.30
CA VAL A 124 7.56 12.95 9.28
C VAL A 124 7.07 11.51 9.32
N ALA A 125 7.94 10.52 9.44
CA ALA A 125 7.54 9.13 9.57
C ALA A 125 6.62 8.90 10.80
N ALA A 126 6.97 9.48 11.96
CA ALA A 126 6.12 9.40 13.15
C ALA A 126 4.78 10.15 12.98
N LEU A 127 4.76 11.24 12.22
CA LEU A 127 3.54 11.98 11.92
C LEU A 127 2.63 11.20 10.97
N CYS A 128 3.18 10.60 9.91
CA CYS A 128 2.44 9.74 8.98
C CYS A 128 1.79 8.57 9.72
N GLU A 129 2.52 7.91 10.62
CA GLU A 129 1.98 6.86 11.48
C GLU A 129 0.79 7.36 12.33
N ARG A 130 0.95 8.52 12.98
CA ARG A 130 -0.11 9.10 13.81
C ARG A 130 -1.35 9.46 13.01
N ILE A 131 -1.18 10.05 11.83
CA ILE A 131 -2.28 10.40 10.92
C ILE A 131 -3.01 9.14 10.47
N ALA A 132 -2.28 8.11 10.02
CA ALA A 132 -2.86 6.84 9.59
C ALA A 132 -3.66 6.17 10.71
N LYS A 133 -3.13 6.14 11.95
CA LYS A 133 -3.86 5.63 13.12
C LYS A 133 -5.11 6.45 13.43
N ALA A 134 -5.02 7.78 13.39
CA ALA A 134 -6.16 8.65 13.64
C ALA A 134 -7.25 8.55 12.55
N ALA A 135 -6.84 8.22 11.31
CA ALA A 135 -7.75 7.94 10.20
C ALA A 135 -8.37 6.54 10.24
N GLY A 136 -8.08 5.72 11.27
CA GLY A 136 -8.61 4.37 11.39
C GLY A 136 -8.03 3.37 10.39
N MET A 137 -6.86 3.66 9.80
CA MET A 137 -6.23 2.75 8.84
C MET A 137 -5.81 1.43 9.51
N CYS A 138 -5.84 0.34 8.75
CA CYS A 138 -5.42 -0.96 9.26
C CYS A 138 -3.92 -0.97 9.63
N ALA A 139 -3.50 -1.92 10.46
CA ALA A 139 -2.11 -1.99 10.95
C ALA A 139 -1.07 -2.02 9.80
N TYR A 140 -1.40 -2.68 8.69
CA TYR A 140 -0.54 -2.73 7.51
C TYR A 140 -0.36 -1.35 6.85
N ASP A 141 -1.45 -0.62 6.66
CA ASP A 141 -1.42 0.71 6.05
C ASP A 141 -0.72 1.73 6.95
N VAL A 142 -0.85 1.57 8.27
CA VAL A 142 -0.08 2.34 9.25
C VAL A 142 1.43 2.12 9.09
N GLU A 143 1.86 0.86 8.88
CA GLU A 143 3.27 0.55 8.61
C GLU A 143 3.74 1.13 7.27
N LEU A 144 2.92 1.06 6.22
CA LEU A 144 3.23 1.68 4.92
C LEU A 144 3.29 3.20 5.01
N ALA A 145 2.39 3.85 5.76
CA ALA A 145 2.41 5.28 5.99
C ALA A 145 3.71 5.71 6.69
N TRP A 146 4.13 4.95 7.72
CA TRP A 146 5.40 5.17 8.38
C TRP A 146 6.59 5.01 7.43
N LEU A 147 6.62 3.95 6.63
CA LEU A 147 7.67 3.69 5.64
C LEU A 147 7.72 4.80 4.58
N SER A 148 6.57 5.24 4.08
CA SER A 148 6.48 6.36 3.14
C SER A 148 7.09 7.63 3.74
N GLY A 149 6.81 7.92 5.02
CA GLY A 149 7.44 9.02 5.73
C GLY A 149 8.95 8.87 5.88
N MET A 150 9.47 7.64 6.02
CA MET A 150 10.93 7.40 6.06
C MET A 150 11.60 7.62 4.70
N LEU A 151 10.90 7.40 3.60
CA LEU A 151 11.50 7.40 2.26
C LEU A 151 11.17 8.64 1.42
N HIS A 152 10.23 9.51 1.85
CA HIS A 152 9.72 10.64 1.05
C HIS A 152 10.80 11.62 0.59
N ASP A 153 11.82 11.82 1.39
CA ASP A 153 12.86 12.83 1.18
C ASP A 153 14.26 12.23 0.89
N VAL A 154 14.35 10.93 0.51
CA VAL A 154 15.67 10.30 0.22
C VAL A 154 16.44 11.06 -0.86
N GLY A 155 15.75 11.64 -1.84
CA GLY A 155 16.33 12.45 -2.90
C GLY A 155 17.04 13.72 -2.41
N ARG A 156 16.66 14.25 -1.24
CA ARG A 156 17.24 15.47 -0.66
C ARG A 156 18.71 15.32 -0.29
N PHE A 157 19.12 14.14 0.15
CA PHE A 157 20.51 13.87 0.52
C PHE A 157 21.42 13.98 -0.71
N GLU A 158 21.03 13.36 -1.80
CA GLU A 158 21.77 13.43 -3.05
C GLU A 158 21.65 14.81 -3.73
N GLN A 159 20.50 15.50 -3.57
CA GLN A 159 20.33 16.88 -4.04
C GLN A 159 21.34 17.84 -3.36
N ILE A 160 21.47 17.78 -2.02
CA ILE A 160 22.47 18.59 -1.30
C ILE A 160 23.87 18.26 -1.76
N LYS A 161 24.19 16.98 -1.91
CA LYS A 161 25.54 16.56 -2.34
C LYS A 161 25.91 17.10 -3.72
N ARG A 162 24.95 17.09 -4.66
CA ARG A 162 25.20 17.52 -6.05
C ARG A 162 25.10 19.02 -6.24
N TYR A 163 24.14 19.65 -5.56
CA TYR A 163 23.75 21.04 -5.86
C TYR A 163 23.92 22.00 -4.67
N ASN A 164 24.26 21.51 -3.49
CA ASN A 164 24.42 22.26 -2.24
C ASN A 164 23.18 23.12 -1.87
N THR A 165 22.00 22.77 -2.35
CA THR A 165 20.72 23.47 -2.10
C THR A 165 19.56 22.51 -1.92
N PHE A 166 18.50 22.98 -1.22
CA PHE A 166 17.19 22.33 -1.18
C PHE A 166 16.17 22.98 -2.11
N SER A 167 16.56 24.00 -2.84
CA SER A 167 15.69 24.68 -3.79
C SER A 167 15.51 23.80 -5.04
N ASP A 168 14.29 23.36 -5.29
CA ASP A 168 13.97 22.60 -6.50
C ASP A 168 14.10 23.47 -7.76
N ALA A 169 13.84 24.76 -7.63
CA ALA A 169 13.97 25.71 -8.73
C ALA A 169 15.45 25.90 -9.18
N ASP A 170 16.40 25.76 -8.23
CA ASP A 170 17.82 25.95 -8.49
C ASP A 170 18.56 24.63 -8.73
N SER A 171 17.83 23.49 -8.74
CA SER A 171 18.43 22.18 -8.90
C SER A 171 17.53 21.18 -9.62
N VAL A 172 16.85 20.29 -8.88
CA VAL A 172 15.97 19.22 -9.39
C VAL A 172 14.73 19.11 -8.50
N ASP A 173 13.61 18.68 -9.07
CA ASP A 173 12.44 18.25 -8.33
C ASP A 173 12.83 17.06 -7.44
N HIS A 174 12.94 17.29 -6.14
CA HIS A 174 13.44 16.30 -5.19
C HIS A 174 12.55 15.07 -5.07
N ALA A 175 11.23 15.22 -5.22
CA ALA A 175 10.29 14.12 -5.12
C ALA A 175 10.45 13.16 -6.30
N LYS A 176 10.52 13.72 -7.51
CA LYS A 176 10.77 12.94 -8.72
C LYS A 176 12.16 12.30 -8.70
N PHE A 177 13.15 13.06 -8.27
CA PHE A 177 14.52 12.56 -8.13
C PHE A 177 14.61 11.45 -7.08
N GLY A 178 13.96 11.59 -5.93
CA GLY A 178 13.85 10.54 -4.92
C GLY A 178 13.17 9.29 -5.43
N ALA A 179 12.09 9.43 -6.20
CA ALA A 179 11.41 8.31 -6.85
C ALA A 179 12.33 7.59 -7.87
N ASP A 180 13.11 8.35 -8.64
CA ASP A 180 14.08 7.77 -9.57
C ASP A 180 15.17 6.98 -8.83
N LEU A 181 15.73 7.52 -7.75
CA LEU A 181 16.69 6.81 -6.90
C LEU A 181 16.09 5.53 -6.30
N LEU A 182 14.87 5.59 -5.78
CA LEU A 182 14.22 4.43 -5.16
C LEU A 182 13.93 3.34 -6.19
N PHE A 183 13.30 3.68 -7.30
CA PHE A 183 12.70 2.68 -8.21
C PHE A 183 13.50 2.41 -9.48
N LYS A 184 14.15 3.41 -10.07
CA LYS A 184 14.98 3.21 -11.26
C LYS A 184 16.37 2.73 -10.90
N ASP A 185 16.99 3.35 -9.89
CA ASP A 185 18.34 2.99 -9.43
C ASP A 185 18.32 1.84 -8.42
N GLY A 186 17.14 1.37 -8.01
CA GLY A 186 16.94 0.20 -7.18
C GLY A 186 17.24 0.39 -5.68
N LEU A 187 17.40 1.62 -5.20
CA LEU A 187 17.69 1.91 -3.79
C LEU A 187 16.61 1.35 -2.86
N ILE A 188 15.36 1.23 -3.32
CA ILE A 188 14.26 0.64 -2.55
C ILE A 188 14.59 -0.75 -2.02
N SER A 189 15.36 -1.55 -2.77
CA SER A 189 15.76 -2.91 -2.38
C SER A 189 16.56 -2.91 -1.08
N THR A 190 17.39 -1.88 -0.84
CA THR A 190 18.17 -1.75 0.39
C THR A 190 17.29 -1.63 1.61
N PHE A 191 16.16 -0.90 1.49
CA PHE A 191 15.21 -0.74 2.58
C PHE A 191 14.28 -1.96 2.74
N LEU A 192 14.03 -2.71 1.66
CA LEU A 192 13.11 -3.85 1.65
C LEU A 192 13.78 -5.21 1.88
N ASN A 193 15.09 -5.31 1.82
CA ASN A 193 15.83 -6.59 1.95
C ASN A 193 15.62 -7.32 3.29
N GLY A 194 15.18 -6.62 4.34
CA GLY A 194 14.78 -7.22 5.63
C GLY A 194 13.28 -7.56 5.70
N MET A 195 12.51 -7.34 4.65
CA MET A 195 11.09 -7.58 4.67
C MET A 195 10.77 -9.04 4.40
N VAL A 196 10.27 -9.73 5.41
CA VAL A 196 9.81 -11.12 5.31
C VAL A 196 8.45 -11.11 4.64
N LYS A 197 8.30 -11.85 3.53
CA LYS A 197 6.97 -12.27 3.11
C LYS A 197 6.39 -13.10 4.23
N CYS A 198 5.33 -12.63 4.87
CA CYS A 198 4.61 -13.42 5.88
C CYS A 198 3.96 -14.62 5.18
N THR A 199 4.70 -15.70 5.03
CA THR A 199 4.14 -17.00 4.72
C THR A 199 3.67 -17.62 6.04
N GLY A 200 2.36 -17.54 6.31
CA GLY A 200 1.71 -18.25 7.41
C GLY A 200 1.87 -17.59 8.79
N TYR A 201 1.12 -16.52 9.06
CA TYR A 201 0.81 -16.13 10.43
C TYR A 201 -0.15 -17.17 11.02
N LYS A 202 0.30 -17.96 11.99
CA LYS A 202 -0.60 -18.70 12.91
C LYS A 202 -0.94 -17.75 14.04
N PRO A 203 -2.19 -17.29 14.19
CA PRO A 203 -2.59 -16.60 15.40
C PRO A 203 -2.60 -17.60 16.55
N GLY A 204 -1.79 -17.36 17.57
CA GLY A 204 -1.82 -18.09 18.85
C GLY A 204 -0.89 -19.30 18.91
N ALA A 205 0.35 -19.07 19.26
CA ALA A 205 1.18 -19.93 20.08
C ALA A 205 1.79 -19.08 21.19
#